data_838137108466469f2a9d22176f77a2da
#
_entry.id   838137108466469f2a9d22176f77a2da
#
_cell.length_a   1.000
_cell.length_b   1.000
_cell.length_c   1.000
_cell.angle_alpha   90.00
_cell.angle_beta   90.00
_cell.angle_gamma   90.00
#
_symmetry.space_group_name_H-M   'P 1'
#
loop_
_entity.id
_entity.type
_entity.pdbx_description
1 polymer ?
#
loop_
_entity_poly.entity_id
_entity_poly.type
_entity_poly.pdbx_seq_one_letter_code
_entity_poly.pdbx_strand_id
1 'polypeptide(L)'
;MDFRRIEVIFIVVFAILNAYLFGSYWQYQMESGTVTSSNASASTSILKEMRNDQITYMPLSNKKKEGYYAQSKVDTSLKSGIKHLTGQNARVSDNKLYSSVTDPFTIDPKDPQRALDRFVKDRENVIDGMQYQYNANLSNDTQVVYTQVIDHRPVYSKDGQIIFYVNASNQVTGYVQGHLVGKKQLREESELISQSRAVTLLYQYNEIPNNSKIEWADLGYTNLLSTEEGAVYVPTWVIGIKSKNSTNIEVKRINAFSGVLIKKDGQTPAKKAKVADKDSTTDTNETSAASTDSSSAGLNSPNTNTE
;
A
#
# COMPACT_ATOMS: atom_id res chain seq x y z
N MET A 1 -27.31 53.00 15.22
CA MET A 1 -26.23 52.00 15.36
C MET A 1 -25.07 52.51 14.54
N ASP A 2 -23.90 52.72 15.18
CA ASP A 2 -22.74 53.32 14.52
C ASP A 2 -22.01 52.26 13.64
N PHE A 3 -22.42 52.15 12.41
CA PHE A 3 -21.81 51.24 11.45
C PHE A 3 -20.26 51.35 11.39
N ARG A 4 -19.71 52.55 11.52
CA ARG A 4 -18.28 52.79 11.57
C ARG A 4 -17.57 52.06 12.74
N ARG A 5 -18.23 51.93 13.90
CA ARG A 5 -17.66 51.23 15.05
C ARG A 5 -17.60 49.72 14.82
N ILE A 6 -18.61 49.16 14.17
CA ILE A 6 -18.66 47.75 13.84
C ILE A 6 -17.58 47.42 12.78
N GLU A 7 -17.43 48.28 11.78
CA GLU A 7 -16.43 48.15 10.72
C GLU A 7 -15.01 48.17 11.28
N VAL A 8 -14.72 49.11 12.19
CA VAL A 8 -13.39 49.21 12.84
C VAL A 8 -13.11 47.97 13.71
N ILE A 9 -14.10 47.47 14.47
CA ILE A 9 -13.92 46.26 15.29
C ILE A 9 -13.64 45.06 14.39
N PHE A 10 -14.35 44.94 13.25
CA PHE A 10 -14.16 43.85 12.31
C PHE A 10 -12.74 43.89 11.68
N ILE A 11 -12.28 45.08 11.27
CA ILE A 11 -10.92 45.27 10.71
C ILE A 11 -9.86 44.88 11.74
N VAL A 12 -10.02 45.28 13.00
CA VAL A 12 -9.05 44.95 14.08
C VAL A 12 -9.01 43.44 14.33
N VAL A 13 -10.17 42.79 14.45
CA VAL A 13 -10.24 41.34 14.64
C VAL A 13 -9.63 40.59 13.47
N PHE A 14 -9.92 41.03 12.24
CA PHE A 14 -9.37 40.45 11.04
C PHE A 14 -7.84 40.65 10.94
N ALA A 15 -7.32 41.83 11.33
CA ALA A 15 -5.89 42.07 11.40
C ALA A 15 -5.18 41.18 12.43
N ILE A 16 -5.77 40.99 13.61
CA ILE A 16 -5.25 40.07 14.65
C ILE A 16 -5.22 38.63 14.15
N LEU A 17 -6.32 38.19 13.50
CA LEU A 17 -6.40 36.84 12.91
C LEU A 17 -5.33 36.62 11.84
N ASN A 18 -5.14 37.60 10.95
CA ASN A 18 -4.10 37.51 9.94
C ASN A 18 -2.68 37.52 10.54
N ALA A 19 -2.43 38.33 11.56
CA ALA A 19 -1.15 38.34 12.26
C ALA A 19 -0.88 36.99 12.96
N TYR A 20 -1.88 36.38 13.56
CA TYR A 20 -1.79 35.04 14.14
C TYR A 20 -1.49 33.96 13.08
N LEU A 21 -2.24 33.96 11.97
CA LEU A 21 -2.01 33.03 10.85
C LEU A 21 -0.63 33.21 10.23
N PHE A 22 -0.19 34.45 10.06
CA PHE A 22 1.15 34.76 9.56
C PHE A 22 2.25 34.29 10.52
N GLY A 23 2.09 34.51 11.82
CA GLY A 23 3.01 34.02 12.85
C GLY A 23 3.07 32.49 12.86
N SER A 24 1.92 31.82 12.82
CA SER A 24 1.84 30.36 12.73
C SER A 24 2.47 29.81 11.45
N TYR A 25 2.27 30.45 10.31
CA TYR A 25 2.90 30.10 9.04
C TYR A 25 4.42 30.27 9.08
N TRP A 26 4.91 31.35 9.66
CA TRP A 26 6.34 31.62 9.85
C TRP A 26 6.99 30.61 10.79
N GLN A 27 6.34 30.29 11.89
CA GLN A 27 6.79 29.26 12.83
C GLN A 27 6.89 27.89 12.16
N TYR A 28 5.90 27.54 11.34
CA TYR A 28 5.91 26.30 10.56
C TYR A 28 7.04 26.27 9.52
N GLN A 29 7.36 27.38 8.90
CA GLN A 29 8.50 27.53 7.97
C GLN A 29 9.86 27.46 8.69
N MET A 30 10.00 28.04 9.88
CA MET A 30 11.22 27.98 10.67
C MET A 30 11.48 26.58 11.22
N GLU A 31 10.45 25.86 11.69
CA GLU A 31 10.58 24.46 12.10
C GLU A 31 10.96 23.55 10.92
N SER A 32 10.49 23.82 9.72
CA SER A 32 10.86 23.08 8.51
C SER A 32 12.34 23.31 8.12
N GLY A 33 12.93 24.43 8.44
CA GLY A 33 14.34 24.75 8.13
C GLY A 33 15.37 24.17 9.11
N THR A 34 15.01 23.94 10.37
CA THR A 34 15.90 23.38 11.41
C THR A 34 15.83 21.85 11.55
N VAL A 35 14.85 21.23 10.93
CA VAL A 35 14.62 19.78 10.97
C VAL A 35 15.73 18.97 10.25
N THR A 36 16.58 19.61 9.44
CA THR A 36 17.61 18.89 8.67
C THR A 36 18.77 18.36 9.53
N SER A 37 19.19 19.08 10.57
CA SER A 37 20.27 18.62 11.45
C SER A 37 19.81 17.70 12.59
N SER A 38 18.62 17.93 13.15
CA SER A 38 18.06 17.06 14.20
C SER A 38 17.62 15.70 13.65
N ASN A 39 17.11 15.65 12.42
CA ASN A 39 16.71 14.40 11.78
C ASN A 39 17.90 13.50 11.40
N ALA A 40 19.04 14.05 11.05
CA ALA A 40 20.25 13.28 10.77
C ALA A 40 20.80 12.60 12.04
N SER A 41 20.82 13.33 13.15
CA SER A 41 21.28 12.78 14.46
C SER A 41 20.29 11.74 15.00
N ALA A 42 18.98 11.99 14.91
CA ALA A 42 17.94 11.05 15.31
C ALA A 42 17.96 9.77 14.45
N SER A 43 18.15 9.90 13.12
CA SER A 43 18.25 8.73 12.26
C SER A 43 19.48 7.88 12.58
N THR A 44 20.61 8.50 12.93
CA THR A 44 21.84 7.79 13.30
C THR A 44 21.66 7.02 14.63
N SER A 45 20.97 7.59 15.59
CA SER A 45 20.64 6.95 16.87
C SER A 45 19.73 5.71 16.63
N ILE A 46 18.67 5.85 15.83
CA ILE A 46 17.76 4.76 15.51
C ILE A 46 18.48 3.63 14.77
N LEU A 47 19.35 3.94 13.81
CA LEU A 47 20.14 2.93 13.10
C LEU A 47 21.10 2.18 14.04
N LYS A 48 21.53 2.81 15.14
CA LYS A 48 22.33 2.16 16.18
C LYS A 48 21.47 1.23 17.05
N GLU A 49 20.26 1.63 17.39
CA GLU A 49 19.28 0.79 18.09
C GLU A 49 18.90 -0.44 17.26
N MET A 50 18.64 -0.28 15.97
CA MET A 50 18.37 -1.39 15.06
C MET A 50 19.50 -2.44 15.07
N ARG A 51 20.77 -2.01 15.16
CA ARG A 51 21.92 -2.96 15.28
C ARG A 51 21.91 -3.68 16.62
N ASN A 52 21.55 -3.00 17.71
CA ASN A 52 21.41 -3.64 19.02
C ASN A 52 20.31 -4.70 19.01
N ASP A 53 19.23 -4.47 18.26
CA ASP A 53 18.12 -5.41 18.04
C ASP A 53 18.46 -6.49 17.00
N GLN A 54 19.74 -6.57 16.60
CA GLN A 54 20.25 -7.55 15.62
C GLN A 54 19.56 -7.44 14.26
N ILE A 55 19.11 -6.24 13.88
CA ILE A 55 18.57 -5.95 12.56
C ILE A 55 19.71 -5.56 11.64
N THR A 56 19.89 -6.33 10.55
CA THR A 56 20.88 -6.07 9.52
C THR A 56 20.24 -5.44 8.28
N TYR A 57 20.96 -4.58 7.60
CA TYR A 57 20.47 -3.88 6.41
C TYR A 57 21.61 -3.50 5.46
N MET A 58 21.27 -3.34 4.16
CA MET A 58 22.21 -2.82 3.18
C MET A 58 22.51 -1.32 3.45
N PRO A 59 23.55 -0.74 2.83
CA PRO A 59 23.77 0.70 2.86
C PRO A 59 22.53 1.47 2.41
N LEU A 60 21.98 2.31 3.30
CA LEU A 60 20.77 3.09 3.05
C LEU A 60 21.12 4.48 2.52
N SER A 61 20.43 4.90 1.48
CA SER A 61 20.61 6.21 0.86
C SER A 61 19.85 7.30 1.61
N ASN A 62 20.53 8.42 1.91
CA ASN A 62 19.91 9.64 2.42
C ASN A 62 19.46 10.59 1.30
N LYS A 63 19.73 10.22 0.02
CA LYS A 63 19.35 11.05 -1.13
C LYS A 63 17.83 11.10 -1.23
N LYS A 64 17.29 12.30 -1.26
CA LYS A 64 15.88 12.54 -1.54
C LYS A 64 15.63 12.43 -3.04
N LYS A 65 14.46 11.98 -3.41
CA LYS A 65 13.97 11.87 -4.79
C LYS A 65 12.68 12.66 -4.89
N GLU A 66 12.23 12.92 -6.10
CA GLU A 66 10.94 13.53 -6.38
C GLU A 66 9.96 12.49 -6.91
N GLY A 67 8.68 12.79 -6.83
CA GLY A 67 7.63 11.94 -7.35
C GLY A 67 6.27 12.65 -7.36
N TYR A 68 5.27 12.03 -7.97
CA TYR A 68 3.93 12.60 -8.10
C TYR A 68 2.85 11.54 -7.84
N TYR A 69 1.63 11.99 -7.56
CA TYR A 69 0.45 11.12 -7.56
C TYR A 69 0.06 10.78 -9.00
N ALA A 70 -0.09 9.51 -9.31
CA ALA A 70 -0.51 9.05 -10.62
C ALA A 70 -1.94 8.48 -10.57
N GLN A 71 -2.65 8.61 -11.68
CA GLN A 71 -3.96 7.99 -11.89
C GLN A 71 -3.87 6.95 -13.00
N SER A 72 -4.62 5.85 -12.88
CA SER A 72 -4.98 4.99 -14.00
C SER A 72 -6.49 4.98 -14.19
N LYS A 73 -6.94 4.69 -15.40
CA LYS A 73 -8.36 4.41 -15.69
C LYS A 73 -8.67 2.94 -15.46
N VAL A 74 -9.95 2.63 -15.33
CA VAL A 74 -10.43 1.24 -15.36
C VAL A 74 -10.13 0.64 -16.73
N ASP A 75 -9.52 -0.52 -16.72
CA ASP A 75 -9.19 -1.23 -17.96
C ASP A 75 -10.36 -2.09 -18.43
N THR A 76 -10.77 -1.87 -19.68
CA THR A 76 -11.74 -2.70 -20.39
C THR A 76 -11.08 -3.55 -21.49
N SER A 77 -9.81 -3.32 -21.80
CA SER A 77 -9.09 -3.98 -22.89
C SER A 77 -8.80 -5.45 -22.63
N LEU A 78 -8.65 -5.85 -21.36
CA LEU A 78 -8.46 -7.26 -21.00
C LEU A 78 -9.58 -8.15 -21.50
N LYS A 79 -10.85 -7.70 -21.43
CA LYS A 79 -12.01 -8.48 -21.90
C LYS A 79 -11.99 -8.70 -23.42
N SER A 80 -11.59 -7.71 -24.17
CA SER A 80 -11.48 -7.83 -25.64
C SER A 80 -10.21 -8.57 -26.05
N GLY A 81 -9.12 -8.42 -25.29
CA GLY A 81 -7.81 -9.01 -25.55
C GLY A 81 -7.77 -10.54 -25.43
N ILE A 82 -8.63 -11.15 -24.60
CA ILE A 82 -8.69 -12.61 -24.42
C ILE A 82 -8.81 -13.36 -25.76
N LYS A 83 -9.51 -12.79 -26.74
CA LYS A 83 -9.75 -13.44 -28.05
C LYS A 83 -8.46 -13.68 -28.85
N HIS A 84 -7.37 -13.01 -28.50
CA HIS A 84 -6.09 -13.11 -29.18
C HIS A 84 -5.12 -14.06 -28.47
N LEU A 85 -5.50 -14.54 -27.27
CA LEU A 85 -4.66 -15.45 -26.50
C LEU A 85 -4.82 -16.89 -27.04
N THR A 86 -3.68 -17.57 -27.25
CA THR A 86 -3.63 -18.95 -27.75
C THR A 86 -2.95 -19.86 -26.74
N GLY A 87 -3.20 -21.18 -26.82
CA GLY A 87 -2.57 -22.17 -25.94
C GLY A 87 -2.88 -22.02 -24.44
N GLN A 88 -4.00 -21.38 -24.11
CA GLN A 88 -4.38 -21.11 -22.72
C GLN A 88 -5.88 -20.90 -22.57
N ASN A 89 -6.41 -21.21 -21.38
CA ASN A 89 -7.78 -20.89 -21.00
C ASN A 89 -7.78 -19.63 -20.14
N ALA A 90 -8.33 -18.53 -20.70
CA ALA A 90 -8.32 -17.22 -20.04
C ALA A 90 -9.73 -16.72 -19.72
N ARG A 91 -9.87 -16.07 -18.55
CA ARG A 91 -11.11 -15.39 -18.15
C ARG A 91 -10.78 -14.07 -17.45
N VAL A 92 -11.68 -13.10 -17.50
CA VAL A 92 -11.56 -11.83 -16.74
C VAL A 92 -12.58 -11.80 -15.62
N SER A 93 -12.10 -11.54 -14.41
CA SER A 93 -12.90 -11.29 -13.21
C SER A 93 -12.22 -10.19 -12.40
N ASP A 94 -12.99 -9.31 -11.76
CA ASP A 94 -12.50 -8.24 -10.90
C ASP A 94 -11.37 -7.40 -11.55
N ASN A 95 -11.56 -7.04 -12.82
CA ASN A 95 -10.60 -6.29 -13.63
C ASN A 95 -9.21 -6.95 -13.76
N LYS A 96 -9.13 -8.27 -13.58
CA LYS A 96 -7.92 -9.07 -13.78
C LYS A 96 -8.18 -10.21 -14.73
N LEU A 97 -7.18 -10.52 -15.53
CA LEU A 97 -7.17 -11.70 -16.38
C LEU A 97 -6.55 -12.86 -15.61
N TYR A 98 -7.23 -13.97 -15.60
CA TYR A 98 -6.78 -15.25 -15.05
C TYR A 98 -6.57 -16.21 -16.21
N SER A 99 -5.38 -16.74 -16.35
CA SER A 99 -5.02 -17.69 -17.41
C SER A 99 -4.46 -18.99 -16.83
N SER A 100 -4.86 -20.10 -17.43
CA SER A 100 -4.26 -21.42 -17.23
C SER A 100 -3.67 -21.87 -18.56
N VAL A 101 -2.35 -22.13 -18.58
CA VAL A 101 -1.62 -22.56 -19.77
C VAL A 101 -1.97 -24.02 -20.08
N THR A 102 -2.32 -24.33 -21.35
CA THR A 102 -2.68 -25.69 -21.75
C THR A 102 -1.49 -26.64 -21.68
N ASP A 103 -0.33 -26.18 -22.15
CA ASP A 103 0.93 -26.92 -22.12
C ASP A 103 1.92 -26.22 -21.18
N PRO A 104 2.01 -26.64 -19.89
CA PRO A 104 2.95 -26.06 -18.96
C PRO A 104 4.39 -26.20 -19.44
N PHE A 105 5.16 -25.10 -19.41
CA PHE A 105 6.55 -25.08 -19.86
C PHE A 105 7.51 -24.87 -18.70
N THR A 106 8.68 -25.50 -18.77
CA THR A 106 9.70 -25.45 -17.71
C THR A 106 10.51 -24.16 -17.80
N ILE A 107 10.79 -23.58 -16.65
CA ILE A 107 11.69 -22.43 -16.46
C ILE A 107 12.90 -22.84 -15.62
N ASP A 108 14.02 -22.14 -15.80
CA ASP A 108 15.16 -22.27 -14.89
C ASP A 108 14.90 -21.46 -13.62
N PRO A 109 14.86 -22.08 -12.41
CA PRO A 109 14.65 -21.34 -11.15
C PRO A 109 15.70 -20.27 -10.88
N LYS A 110 16.91 -20.42 -11.42
CA LYS A 110 18.01 -19.46 -11.27
C LYS A 110 17.91 -18.29 -12.23
N ASP A 111 17.27 -18.48 -13.37
CA ASP A 111 17.05 -17.46 -14.40
C ASP A 111 15.64 -17.60 -15.03
N PRO A 112 14.58 -17.37 -14.22
CA PRO A 112 13.21 -17.49 -14.71
C PRO A 112 12.88 -16.45 -15.78
N GLN A 113 13.57 -15.31 -15.74
CA GLN A 113 13.38 -14.19 -16.65
C GLN A 113 13.62 -14.60 -18.09
N ARG A 114 14.65 -15.37 -18.36
CA ARG A 114 15.05 -15.74 -19.73
C ARG A 114 13.96 -16.42 -20.55
N ALA A 115 13.21 -17.31 -19.94
CA ALA A 115 12.10 -17.99 -20.60
C ALA A 115 10.84 -17.12 -20.64
N LEU A 116 10.52 -16.49 -19.50
CA LEU A 116 9.31 -15.69 -19.35
C LEU A 116 9.33 -14.38 -20.14
N ASP A 117 10.49 -13.76 -20.36
CA ASP A 117 10.60 -12.56 -21.18
C ASP A 117 10.07 -12.77 -22.62
N ARG A 118 10.32 -13.96 -23.20
CA ARG A 118 9.75 -14.29 -24.53
C ARG A 118 8.25 -14.48 -24.45
N PHE A 119 7.79 -15.22 -23.45
CA PHE A 119 6.36 -15.47 -23.24
C PHE A 119 5.59 -14.17 -23.01
N VAL A 120 6.12 -13.28 -22.16
CA VAL A 120 5.49 -11.98 -21.83
C VAL A 120 5.45 -11.05 -23.06
N LYS A 121 6.48 -11.03 -23.88
CA LYS A 121 6.56 -10.15 -25.06
C LYS A 121 5.68 -10.62 -26.23
N ASP A 122 5.25 -11.88 -26.22
CA ASP A 122 4.37 -12.42 -27.22
C ASP A 122 2.91 -12.01 -26.96
N ARG A 123 2.29 -11.38 -27.96
CA ARG A 123 0.92 -10.89 -27.87
C ARG A 123 -0.14 -12.00 -27.85
N GLU A 124 0.22 -13.19 -28.29
CA GLU A 124 -0.64 -14.37 -28.23
C GLU A 124 -0.66 -14.99 -26.82
N ASN A 125 0.32 -14.64 -25.99
CA ASN A 125 0.45 -15.16 -24.63
C ASN A 125 0.01 -14.16 -23.55
N VAL A 126 0.35 -12.85 -23.72
CA VAL A 126 0.09 -11.83 -22.73
C VAL A 126 -0.41 -10.54 -23.38
N ILE A 127 -1.46 -9.96 -22.85
CA ILE A 127 -2.01 -8.70 -23.33
C ILE A 127 -1.07 -7.56 -22.92
N ASP A 128 -0.63 -6.75 -23.89
CA ASP A 128 0.28 -5.61 -23.69
C ASP A 128 1.53 -5.95 -22.86
N GLY A 129 2.07 -7.17 -23.02
CA GLY A 129 3.18 -7.69 -22.23
C GLY A 129 4.46 -6.84 -22.28
N MET A 130 4.67 -6.07 -23.37
CA MET A 130 5.78 -5.12 -23.51
C MET A 130 5.80 -4.00 -22.45
N GLN A 131 4.69 -3.76 -21.76
CA GLN A 131 4.60 -2.76 -20.69
C GLN A 131 5.10 -3.27 -19.34
N TYR A 132 5.46 -4.55 -19.23
CA TYR A 132 5.86 -5.18 -17.99
C TYR A 132 7.36 -5.48 -17.97
N GLN A 133 7.94 -5.39 -16.78
CA GLN A 133 9.34 -5.70 -16.51
C GLN A 133 9.41 -6.72 -15.37
N TYR A 134 10.37 -7.64 -15.46
CA TYR A 134 10.63 -8.63 -14.41
C TYR A 134 10.97 -7.94 -13.09
N ASN A 135 10.41 -8.43 -11.99
CA ASN A 135 10.66 -7.93 -10.64
C ASN A 135 11.19 -9.07 -9.75
N ALA A 136 12.50 -9.14 -9.60
CA ALA A 136 13.17 -10.16 -8.79
C ALA A 136 12.77 -10.10 -7.31
N ASN A 137 12.53 -8.89 -6.76
CA ASN A 137 12.21 -8.68 -5.35
C ASN A 137 10.82 -9.21 -4.95
N LEU A 138 9.90 -9.34 -5.91
CA LEU A 138 8.58 -9.92 -5.72
C LEU A 138 8.50 -11.39 -6.15
N SER A 139 9.52 -11.89 -6.84
CA SER A 139 9.57 -13.27 -7.34
C SER A 139 10.16 -14.23 -6.30
N ASN A 140 9.69 -15.49 -6.33
CA ASN A 140 10.16 -16.59 -5.50
C ASN A 140 9.99 -17.93 -6.24
N ASP A 141 10.28 -19.04 -5.58
CA ASP A 141 10.27 -20.37 -6.18
C ASP A 141 8.88 -20.82 -6.70
N THR A 142 7.79 -20.22 -6.20
CA THR A 142 6.42 -20.57 -6.58
C THR A 142 5.73 -19.52 -7.43
N GLN A 143 6.29 -18.32 -7.52
CA GLN A 143 5.72 -17.20 -8.26
C GLN A 143 6.79 -16.35 -8.91
N VAL A 144 6.63 -16.04 -10.19
CA VAL A 144 7.47 -15.07 -10.90
C VAL A 144 6.63 -13.86 -11.26
N VAL A 145 7.10 -12.67 -10.88
CA VAL A 145 6.33 -11.43 -10.96
C VAL A 145 6.93 -10.47 -11.97
N TYR A 146 6.08 -9.95 -12.83
CA TYR A 146 6.36 -8.83 -13.73
C TYR A 146 5.49 -7.64 -13.33
N THR A 147 6.02 -6.44 -13.43
CA THR A 147 5.32 -5.20 -13.03
C THR A 147 5.30 -4.19 -14.15
N GLN A 148 4.18 -3.49 -14.32
CA GLN A 148 4.16 -2.25 -15.10
C GLN A 148 4.95 -1.16 -14.37
N VAL A 149 5.27 -0.10 -15.09
CA VAL A 149 6.01 1.05 -14.54
C VAL A 149 5.18 2.33 -14.63
N ILE A 150 5.36 3.19 -13.65
CA ILE A 150 4.94 4.59 -13.62
C ILE A 150 6.20 5.38 -13.30
N ASP A 151 6.54 6.37 -14.12
CA ASP A 151 7.73 7.19 -13.92
C ASP A 151 9.01 6.34 -13.73
N HIS A 152 9.23 5.36 -14.60
CA HIS A 152 10.34 4.41 -14.54
C HIS A 152 10.46 3.60 -13.24
N ARG A 153 9.42 3.59 -12.39
CA ARG A 153 9.37 2.88 -11.10
C ARG A 153 8.34 1.77 -11.15
N PRO A 154 8.63 0.60 -10.58
CA PRO A 154 7.74 -0.55 -10.61
C PRO A 154 6.44 -0.28 -9.83
N VAL A 155 5.35 -0.87 -10.30
CA VAL A 155 4.06 -0.87 -9.61
C VAL A 155 3.99 -2.07 -8.68
N TYR A 156 3.89 -1.82 -7.38
CA TYR A 156 3.84 -2.86 -6.34
C TYR A 156 2.42 -3.30 -5.96
N SER A 157 1.42 -2.87 -6.71
CA SER A 157 0.03 -3.33 -6.58
C SER A 157 -0.30 -4.37 -7.62
N LYS A 158 -1.12 -5.36 -7.23
CA LYS A 158 -1.55 -6.46 -8.11
C LYS A 158 -2.28 -5.99 -9.37
N ASP A 159 -2.81 -4.76 -9.36
CA ASP A 159 -3.51 -4.17 -10.50
C ASP A 159 -2.58 -3.83 -11.67
N GLY A 160 -1.28 -3.73 -11.44
CA GLY A 160 -0.25 -3.50 -12.46
C GLY A 160 0.78 -4.62 -12.55
N GLN A 161 0.42 -5.84 -12.18
CA GLN A 161 1.34 -6.98 -12.15
C GLN A 161 0.86 -8.16 -12.99
N ILE A 162 1.82 -8.92 -13.51
CA ILE A 162 1.60 -10.30 -13.95
C ILE A 162 2.25 -11.20 -12.92
N ILE A 163 1.50 -12.14 -12.37
CA ILE A 163 1.98 -13.13 -11.41
C ILE A 163 1.86 -14.50 -12.05
N PHE A 164 2.99 -15.06 -12.47
CA PHE A 164 3.07 -16.43 -12.97
C PHE A 164 3.16 -17.41 -11.81
N TYR A 165 2.43 -18.51 -11.90
CA TYR A 165 2.44 -19.60 -10.93
C TYR A 165 3.35 -20.73 -11.42
N VAL A 166 4.27 -21.14 -10.55
CA VAL A 166 5.26 -22.18 -10.82
C VAL A 166 4.99 -23.37 -9.91
N ASN A 167 4.90 -24.57 -10.50
CA ASN A 167 4.70 -25.81 -9.75
C ASN A 167 6.05 -26.38 -9.23
N ALA A 168 5.98 -27.45 -8.45
CA ALA A 168 7.15 -28.13 -7.87
C ALA A 168 8.14 -28.70 -8.93
N SER A 169 7.69 -28.88 -10.15
CA SER A 169 8.51 -29.30 -11.29
C SER A 169 9.11 -28.13 -12.08
N ASN A 170 9.08 -26.92 -11.51
CA ASN A 170 9.51 -25.67 -12.14
C ASN A 170 8.79 -25.36 -13.47
N GLN A 171 7.52 -25.73 -13.58
CA GLN A 171 6.71 -25.45 -14.74
C GLN A 171 5.73 -24.31 -14.46
N VAL A 172 5.60 -23.41 -15.42
CA VAL A 172 4.59 -22.36 -15.41
C VAL A 172 3.25 -22.97 -15.79
N THR A 173 2.28 -22.90 -14.86
CA THR A 173 0.94 -23.49 -15.03
C THR A 173 -0.12 -22.46 -15.43
N GLY A 174 0.16 -21.18 -15.18
CA GLY A 174 -0.77 -20.10 -15.49
C GLY A 174 -0.31 -18.78 -14.90
N TYR A 175 -1.12 -17.74 -15.09
CA TYR A 175 -0.82 -16.42 -14.55
C TYR A 175 -2.08 -15.62 -14.24
N VAL A 176 -1.91 -14.59 -13.42
CA VAL A 176 -2.92 -13.54 -13.22
C VAL A 176 -2.32 -12.23 -13.69
N GLN A 177 -3.04 -11.50 -14.53
CA GLN A 177 -2.61 -10.21 -15.06
C GLN A 177 -3.56 -9.11 -14.61
N GLY A 178 -3.03 -8.08 -13.91
CA GLY A 178 -3.63 -6.78 -13.75
C GLY A 178 -3.02 -5.81 -14.75
N HIS A 179 -3.79 -4.87 -15.29
CA HIS A 179 -3.34 -3.97 -16.34
C HIS A 179 -3.79 -2.54 -16.10
N LEU A 180 -2.83 -1.61 -16.01
CA LEU A 180 -3.05 -0.19 -15.83
C LEU A 180 -3.05 0.51 -17.19
N VAL A 181 -4.14 1.20 -17.49
CA VAL A 181 -4.31 1.97 -18.73
C VAL A 181 -4.49 3.45 -18.42
N GLY A 182 -4.15 4.31 -19.40
CA GLY A 182 -4.38 5.75 -19.28
C GLY A 182 -3.65 6.39 -18.10
N LYS A 183 -2.43 5.93 -17.80
CA LYS A 183 -1.59 6.46 -16.72
C LYS A 183 -1.37 7.96 -16.91
N LYS A 184 -1.69 8.75 -15.90
CA LYS A 184 -1.61 10.22 -15.93
C LYS A 184 -1.09 10.74 -14.60
N GLN A 185 -0.20 11.74 -14.66
CA GLN A 185 0.22 12.52 -13.50
C GLN A 185 -0.95 13.39 -13.01
N LEU A 186 -1.22 13.38 -11.68
CA LEU A 186 -2.31 14.13 -11.06
C LEU A 186 -1.87 15.47 -10.46
N ARG A 187 -0.64 15.55 -9.97
CA ARG A 187 -0.07 16.73 -9.32
C ARG A 187 1.37 16.91 -9.76
N GLU A 188 1.90 18.11 -9.57
CA GLU A 188 3.31 18.39 -9.72
C GLU A 188 4.17 17.48 -8.85
N GLU A 189 5.41 17.30 -9.28
CA GLU A 189 6.38 16.53 -8.51
C GLU A 189 6.69 17.22 -7.18
N SER A 190 6.87 16.41 -6.15
CA SER A 190 7.21 16.88 -4.82
C SER A 190 8.27 15.97 -4.21
N GLU A 191 9.02 16.51 -3.27
CA GLU A 191 10.09 15.80 -2.59
C GLU A 191 9.55 14.61 -1.78
N LEU A 192 10.26 13.48 -1.88
CA LEU A 192 9.99 12.23 -1.17
C LEU A 192 10.97 12.07 -0.01
N ILE A 193 10.53 11.37 1.04
CA ILE A 193 11.43 10.94 2.10
C ILE A 193 12.52 10.03 1.53
N SER A 194 13.71 10.07 2.13
CA SER A 194 14.83 9.22 1.73
C SER A 194 14.60 7.74 2.10
N GLN A 195 15.34 6.84 1.47
CA GLN A 195 15.34 5.41 1.80
C GLN A 195 15.66 5.17 3.27
N SER A 196 16.70 5.83 3.79
CA SER A 196 17.10 5.75 5.21
C SER A 196 15.96 6.21 6.14
N ARG A 197 15.26 7.29 5.79
CA ARG A 197 14.12 7.78 6.57
C ARG A 197 12.95 6.78 6.55
N ALA A 198 12.65 6.18 5.41
CA ALA A 198 11.59 5.18 5.31
C ALA A 198 11.87 3.95 6.19
N VAL A 199 13.11 3.44 6.19
CA VAL A 199 13.51 2.32 7.03
C VAL A 199 13.46 2.67 8.51
N THR A 200 13.95 3.85 8.92
CA THR A 200 13.90 4.28 10.33
C THR A 200 12.46 4.49 10.82
N LEU A 201 11.57 5.01 9.97
CA LEU A 201 10.14 5.09 10.30
C LEU A 201 9.51 3.72 10.50
N LEU A 202 9.84 2.75 9.64
CA LEU A 202 9.32 1.40 9.74
C LEU A 202 9.72 0.74 11.07
N TYR A 203 10.98 0.95 11.51
CA TYR A 203 11.44 0.51 12.81
C TYR A 203 10.69 1.20 13.95
N GLN A 204 10.52 2.52 13.90
CA GLN A 204 9.74 3.29 14.89
C GLN A 204 8.27 2.85 14.99
N TYR A 205 7.70 2.31 13.90
CA TYR A 205 6.35 1.73 13.89
C TYR A 205 6.29 0.30 14.41
N ASN A 206 7.41 -0.27 14.88
CA ASN A 206 7.55 -1.67 15.31
C ASN A 206 7.17 -2.68 14.21
N GLU A 207 7.44 -2.33 12.96
CA GLU A 207 7.13 -3.19 11.80
C GLU A 207 8.35 -4.01 11.33
N ILE A 208 9.51 -3.84 11.97
CA ILE A 208 10.72 -4.63 11.72
C ILE A 208 10.99 -5.49 12.96
N PRO A 209 10.81 -6.82 12.87
CA PRO A 209 11.09 -7.70 13.99
C PRO A 209 12.59 -7.72 14.35
N ASN A 210 12.91 -7.94 15.62
CA ASN A 210 14.27 -8.19 16.06
C ASN A 210 14.85 -9.45 15.36
N ASN A 211 16.15 -9.52 15.21
CA ASN A 211 16.80 -10.63 14.51
C ASN A 211 16.34 -10.80 13.05
N SER A 212 16.17 -9.70 12.34
CA SER A 212 15.76 -9.72 10.94
C SER A 212 16.80 -9.07 10.03
N LYS A 213 16.65 -9.29 8.74
CA LYS A 213 17.45 -8.68 7.69
C LYS A 213 16.56 -7.94 6.72
N ILE A 214 16.88 -6.67 6.46
CA ILE A 214 16.29 -5.93 5.36
C ILE A 214 17.03 -6.34 4.10
N GLU A 215 16.37 -7.13 3.26
CA GLU A 215 16.98 -7.68 2.03
C GLU A 215 17.06 -6.62 0.92
N TRP A 216 16.00 -5.80 0.82
CA TRP A 216 15.91 -4.74 -0.18
C TRP A 216 14.94 -3.64 0.27
N ALA A 217 15.09 -2.46 -0.31
CA ALA A 217 14.18 -1.33 -0.13
C ALA A 217 14.11 -0.52 -1.44
N ASP A 218 13.00 -0.62 -2.14
CA ASP A 218 12.78 -0.03 -3.45
C ASP A 218 11.72 1.06 -3.42
N LEU A 219 11.90 2.07 -4.27
CA LEU A 219 10.90 3.10 -4.52
C LEU A 219 10.06 2.70 -5.73
N GLY A 220 8.77 2.53 -5.53
CA GLY A 220 7.81 2.22 -6.59
C GLY A 220 6.48 2.92 -6.37
N TYR A 221 5.44 2.43 -7.03
CA TYR A 221 4.08 2.94 -6.90
C TYR A 221 3.16 1.88 -6.29
N THR A 222 2.29 2.30 -5.36
CA THR A 222 1.28 1.44 -4.75
C THR A 222 -0.09 2.09 -4.89
N ASN A 223 -1.12 1.28 -5.08
CA ASN A 223 -2.50 1.75 -5.10
C ASN A 223 -2.87 2.37 -3.75
N LEU A 224 -3.26 3.63 -3.76
CA LEU A 224 -3.71 4.37 -2.59
C LEU A 224 -5.24 4.31 -2.45
N LEU A 225 -5.95 4.40 -3.58
CA LEU A 225 -7.41 4.47 -3.62
C LEU A 225 -7.90 3.92 -4.97
N SER A 226 -8.93 3.09 -4.93
CA SER A 226 -9.65 2.63 -6.12
C SER A 226 -11.06 3.18 -6.12
N THR A 227 -11.52 3.63 -7.29
CA THR A 227 -12.88 4.13 -7.55
C THR A 227 -13.46 3.39 -8.74
N GLU A 228 -14.74 3.64 -9.04
CA GLU A 228 -15.39 3.08 -10.24
C GLU A 228 -14.76 3.60 -11.55
N GLU A 229 -14.15 4.78 -11.54
CA GLU A 229 -13.55 5.42 -12.71
C GLU A 229 -12.07 5.07 -12.91
N GLY A 230 -11.40 4.53 -11.88
CA GLY A 230 -9.98 4.20 -11.93
C GLY A 230 -9.34 4.12 -10.55
N ALA A 231 -8.02 4.23 -10.52
CA ALA A 231 -7.26 4.14 -9.29
C ALA A 231 -6.19 5.24 -9.20
N VAL A 232 -5.87 5.64 -7.97
CA VAL A 232 -4.81 6.59 -7.66
C VAL A 232 -3.64 5.85 -7.04
N TYR A 233 -2.46 6.11 -7.56
CA TYR A 233 -1.19 5.51 -7.13
C TYR A 233 -0.29 6.56 -6.48
N VAL A 234 0.42 6.16 -5.45
CA VAL A 234 1.33 7.01 -4.68
C VAL A 234 2.74 6.43 -4.68
N PRO A 235 3.79 7.27 -4.80
CA PRO A 235 5.15 6.82 -4.57
C PRO A 235 5.29 6.19 -3.19
N THR A 236 5.88 5.02 -3.13
CA THR A 236 5.93 4.17 -1.95
C THR A 236 7.30 3.54 -1.82
N TRP A 237 7.91 3.63 -0.66
CA TRP A 237 9.03 2.78 -0.28
C TRP A 237 8.49 1.40 0.08
N VAL A 238 8.93 0.40 -0.67
CA VAL A 238 8.57 -1.00 -0.48
C VAL A 238 9.81 -1.72 0.03
N ILE A 239 9.69 -2.38 1.17
CA ILE A 239 10.82 -2.90 1.94
C ILE A 239 10.58 -4.37 2.22
N GLY A 240 11.50 -5.21 1.75
CA GLY A 240 11.50 -6.65 1.99
C GLY A 240 12.30 -7.00 3.22
N ILE A 241 11.65 -7.65 4.19
CA ILE A 241 12.21 -8.03 5.48
C ILE A 241 12.18 -9.54 5.62
N LYS A 242 13.33 -10.13 5.94
CA LYS A 242 13.47 -11.56 6.23
C LYS A 242 13.79 -11.75 7.71
N SER A 243 12.88 -12.35 8.45
CA SER A 243 13.14 -12.75 9.83
C SER A 243 14.03 -13.99 9.88
N LYS A 244 14.89 -14.09 10.89
CA LYS A 244 15.81 -15.23 11.05
C LYS A 244 15.09 -16.58 11.07
N ASN A 245 13.88 -16.62 11.59
CA ASN A 245 13.08 -17.84 11.73
C ASN A 245 12.09 -18.08 10.59
N SER A 246 12.17 -17.28 9.50
CA SER A 246 11.30 -17.39 8.33
C SER A 246 12.08 -17.53 7.05
N THR A 247 11.62 -18.42 6.18
CA THR A 247 12.13 -18.50 4.80
C THR A 247 11.52 -17.44 3.90
N ASN A 248 10.35 -16.89 4.29
CA ASN A 248 9.61 -15.94 3.50
C ASN A 248 10.03 -14.50 3.79
N ILE A 249 10.06 -13.68 2.76
CA ILE A 249 10.25 -12.23 2.84
C ILE A 249 8.90 -11.57 3.10
N GLU A 250 8.79 -10.84 4.19
CA GLU A 250 7.65 -9.99 4.47
C GLU A 250 7.85 -8.63 3.80
N VAL A 251 6.83 -8.13 3.10
CA VAL A 251 6.91 -6.86 2.38
C VAL A 251 6.11 -5.79 3.10
N LYS A 252 6.80 -4.74 3.55
CA LYS A 252 6.21 -3.55 4.18
C LYS A 252 6.22 -2.37 3.22
N ARG A 253 5.25 -1.46 3.37
CA ARG A 253 5.07 -0.31 2.48
C ARG A 253 4.92 0.97 3.28
N ILE A 254 5.65 2.01 2.89
CA ILE A 254 5.55 3.36 3.47
C ILE A 254 5.30 4.36 2.35
N ASN A 255 4.28 5.19 2.51
CA ASN A 255 4.01 6.32 1.63
C ASN A 255 5.24 7.24 1.61
N ALA A 256 5.83 7.45 0.43
CA ALA A 256 7.08 8.18 0.30
C ALA A 256 6.92 9.70 0.47
N PHE A 257 5.70 10.25 0.41
CA PHE A 257 5.45 11.66 0.75
C PHE A 257 5.32 11.88 2.26
N SER A 258 4.46 11.09 2.90
CA SER A 258 4.03 11.33 4.28
C SER A 258 4.77 10.49 5.33
N GLY A 259 5.48 9.44 4.93
CA GLY A 259 6.09 8.48 5.85
C GLY A 259 5.08 7.59 6.58
N VAL A 260 3.82 7.57 6.17
CA VAL A 260 2.77 6.76 6.80
C VAL A 260 2.80 5.33 6.27
N LEU A 261 2.62 4.36 7.17
CA LEU A 261 2.55 2.93 6.83
C LEU A 261 1.30 2.62 5.99
N ILE A 262 1.47 1.89 4.88
CA ILE A 262 0.39 1.37 4.05
C ILE A 262 0.19 -0.11 4.40
N LYS A 263 -0.90 -0.44 5.10
CA LYS A 263 -1.14 -1.80 5.62
C LYS A 263 -1.74 -2.76 4.59
N LYS A 264 -2.50 -2.25 3.62
CA LYS A 264 -3.10 -3.03 2.50
C LYS A 264 -3.11 -2.18 1.24
N ASP A 265 -3.08 -2.84 0.08
CA ASP A 265 -3.31 -2.16 -1.20
C ASP A 265 -4.71 -1.53 -1.18
N GLY A 266 -4.80 -0.21 -1.38
CA GLY A 266 -6.05 0.53 -1.48
C GLY A 266 -6.74 0.91 -0.17
N GLN A 267 -6.14 0.66 1.00
CA GLN A 267 -6.68 1.13 2.29
C GLN A 267 -5.69 2.02 3.02
N THR A 268 -5.87 3.33 2.90
CA THR A 268 -5.32 4.27 3.87
C THR A 268 -6.14 4.16 5.16
N PRO A 269 -5.54 4.08 6.37
CA PRO A 269 -6.30 4.14 7.60
C PRO A 269 -7.03 5.48 7.64
N ALA A 270 -8.34 5.45 7.52
CA ALA A 270 -9.17 6.61 7.78
C ALA A 270 -8.87 7.08 9.21
N LYS A 271 -8.31 8.28 9.33
CA LYS A 271 -8.15 8.97 10.61
C LYS A 271 -9.55 9.12 11.18
N LYS A 272 -9.92 8.30 12.19
CA LYS A 272 -11.14 8.51 12.96
C LYS A 272 -11.01 9.87 13.62
N ALA A 273 -11.56 10.87 12.98
CA ALA A 273 -11.88 12.14 13.64
C ALA A 273 -12.91 11.80 14.71
N LYS A 274 -12.49 11.82 15.98
CA LYS A 274 -13.40 11.94 17.10
C LYS A 274 -14.05 13.32 16.99
N VAL A 275 -15.23 13.36 16.42
CA VAL A 275 -16.16 14.44 16.67
C VAL A 275 -16.69 14.20 18.09
N ALA A 276 -16.21 15.01 19.02
CA ALA A 276 -16.79 15.16 20.33
C ALA A 276 -18.06 16.01 20.14
N ASP A 277 -19.20 15.37 20.10
CA ASP A 277 -20.46 16.07 20.32
C ASP A 277 -20.73 16.06 21.82
N LYS A 278 -20.63 17.26 22.39
CA LYS A 278 -21.14 17.65 23.70
C LYS A 278 -22.40 18.45 23.44
N ASP A 279 -23.46 18.00 24.02
CA ASP A 279 -24.60 18.74 24.60
C ASP A 279 -25.88 17.92 24.42
N SER A 280 -26.81 17.81 25.32
CA SER A 280 -27.13 18.45 26.59
C SER A 280 -28.25 17.64 27.21
N THR A 281 -28.17 17.53 28.52
CA THR A 281 -29.25 17.52 29.51
C THR A 281 -30.72 17.50 29.02
N THR A 282 -31.53 16.58 29.53
CA THR A 282 -32.60 16.96 30.49
C THR A 282 -33.29 15.69 31.04
N ASP A 283 -33.50 15.72 32.33
CA ASP A 283 -34.31 14.90 33.21
C ASP A 283 -35.70 14.48 32.66
N THR A 284 -36.16 13.31 33.06
CA THR A 284 -37.27 13.15 33.99
C THR A 284 -37.57 11.68 34.29
N ASN A 285 -37.73 11.44 35.59
CA ASN A 285 -38.33 10.38 36.37
C ASN A 285 -39.53 9.62 35.75
N GLU A 286 -39.63 8.40 36.13
CA GLU A 286 -40.64 7.69 37.01
C GLU A 286 -40.79 6.26 36.53
N THR A 287 -40.42 5.30 37.33
CA THR A 287 -41.16 4.57 38.36
C THR A 287 -41.98 3.36 37.86
N SER A 288 -41.70 2.27 38.48
CA SER A 288 -42.57 1.18 38.88
C SER A 288 -42.66 -0.11 38.04
N ALA A 289 -42.17 -1.11 38.66
CA ALA A 289 -42.78 -2.31 39.28
C ALA A 289 -42.99 -3.50 38.33
N ALA A 290 -42.23 -4.50 38.62
CA ALA A 290 -42.55 -5.72 39.38
C ALA A 290 -43.31 -6.81 38.62
N SER A 291 -42.72 -7.90 38.72
CA SER A 291 -43.16 -9.25 39.15
C SER A 291 -43.06 -10.34 38.09
N THR A 292 -42.16 -11.30 38.41
CA THR A 292 -42.46 -12.71 38.74
C THR A 292 -43.08 -13.52 37.58
N ASP A 293 -42.77 -14.69 37.30
CA ASP A 293 -42.23 -15.87 37.99
C ASP A 293 -42.14 -17.06 37.03
N SER A 294 -41.24 -17.93 37.35
CA SER A 294 -41.30 -19.38 37.34
C SER A 294 -41.31 -20.20 36.04
N SER A 295 -40.24 -20.97 35.94
CA SER A 295 -40.20 -22.45 36.01
C SER A 295 -40.78 -23.22 34.82
N SER A 296 -40.18 -24.17 34.31
CA SER A 296 -39.54 -25.38 34.68
C SER A 296 -39.35 -26.30 33.47
N ALA A 297 -38.17 -26.91 33.41
CA ALA A 297 -37.92 -28.31 33.40
C ALA A 297 -38.38 -29.19 32.23
N GLY A 298 -37.41 -29.98 31.80
CA GLY A 298 -37.64 -31.38 31.44
C GLY A 298 -37.00 -31.77 30.11
N LEU A 299 -35.76 -32.26 30.13
CA LEU A 299 -35.40 -33.70 30.08
C LEU A 299 -35.87 -34.47 28.82
N ASN A 300 -34.94 -34.86 28.00
CA ASN A 300 -34.51 -36.24 27.76
C ASN A 300 -34.07 -36.49 26.32
N SER A 301 -32.83 -36.88 26.18
CA SER A 301 -32.39 -37.85 25.18
C SER A 301 -33.02 -39.22 25.50
N PRO A 302 -33.00 -40.24 24.65
CA PRO A 302 -31.79 -40.75 23.99
C PRO A 302 -32.00 -41.52 22.66
N ASN A 303 -30.83 -41.71 21.99
CA ASN A 303 -30.35 -42.96 21.37
C ASN A 303 -31.21 -43.73 20.33
N THR A 304 -30.64 -44.08 19.23
CA THR A 304 -30.06 -45.35 18.77
C THR A 304 -30.10 -45.52 17.25
N ASN A 305 -28.94 -45.82 16.73
CA ASN A 305 -28.50 -46.93 15.87
C ASN A 305 -29.23 -47.36 14.58
N THR A 306 -28.32 -47.59 13.63
CA THR A 306 -28.26 -48.66 12.60
C THR A 306 -29.11 -48.49 11.34
N GLU A 307 -28.49 -48.30 10.22
CA GLU A 307 -27.87 -49.25 9.28
C GLU A 307 -26.94 -48.54 8.31
#